data_c78e35ef4b213773b78960fb68279b8e
#
_entry.id   c78e35ef4b213773b78960fb68279b8e
#
_cell.length_a   1.000
_cell.length_b   1.000
_cell.length_c   1.000
_cell.angle_alpha   90.00
_cell.angle_beta   90.00
_cell.angle_gamma   90.00
#
_symmetry.space_group_name_H-M   'P 1'
#
loop_
_entity.id
_entity.type
_entity.pdbx_description
1 polymer ?
#
loop_
_entity_poly.entity_id
_entity_poly.type
_entity_poly.pdbx_seq_one_letter_code
_entity_poly.pdbx_strand_id
1 'polypeptide(L)'
;MKKIIRETISATLSRVFIEQAGGASLPLLSDDLVLLESGLDSMGFAVLVVELEEILGFDPFSISEEAFYPSTFGEFVSFYEKHEPK
;
A
#
# COMPACT_ATOMS: atom_id res chain seq x y z
N MET A 1 -14.08 -8.57 -1.90
CA MET A 1 -12.92 -9.47 -1.95
C MET A 1 -11.77 -8.91 -1.16
N LYS A 2 -12.02 -8.68 0.13
CA LYS A 2 -11.05 -8.03 1.00
C LYS A 2 -9.74 -8.77 1.11
N LYS A 3 -9.80 -10.10 1.16
CA LYS A 3 -8.60 -10.91 1.27
C LYS A 3 -7.69 -10.75 0.06
N ILE A 4 -8.30 -10.64 -1.13
CA ILE A 4 -7.53 -10.45 -2.37
C ILE A 4 -6.85 -9.10 -2.38
N ILE A 5 -7.52 -8.05 -1.86
CA ILE A 5 -6.93 -6.72 -1.79
C ILE A 5 -5.68 -6.74 -0.91
N ARG A 6 -5.77 -7.35 0.27
CA ARG A 6 -4.62 -7.44 1.17
C ARG A 6 -3.46 -8.18 0.51
N GLU A 7 -3.74 -9.29 -0.15
CA GLU A 7 -2.71 -10.08 -0.82
C GLU A 7 -2.07 -9.30 -1.95
N THR A 8 -2.88 -8.59 -2.73
CA THR A 8 -2.38 -7.78 -3.84
C THR A 8 -1.49 -6.65 -3.33
N ILE A 9 -1.93 -5.98 -2.26
CA ILE A 9 -1.14 -4.90 -1.69
C ILE A 9 0.18 -5.44 -1.13
N SER A 10 0.14 -6.58 -0.45
CA SER A 10 1.35 -7.18 0.10
C SER A 10 2.36 -7.52 -0.99
N ALA A 11 1.90 -8.15 -2.07
CA ALA A 11 2.78 -8.52 -3.17
C ALA A 11 3.36 -7.29 -3.87
N THR A 12 2.52 -6.28 -4.10
CA THR A 12 2.97 -5.06 -4.77
C THR A 12 3.94 -4.29 -3.91
N LEU A 13 3.66 -4.18 -2.61
CA LEU A 13 4.54 -3.50 -1.67
C LEU A 13 5.90 -4.19 -1.61
N SER A 14 5.90 -5.52 -1.58
CA SER A 14 7.15 -6.28 -1.56
C SER A 14 7.99 -5.98 -2.80
N ARG A 15 7.38 -5.95 -3.97
CA ARG A 15 8.08 -5.68 -5.21
C ARG A 15 8.63 -4.26 -5.24
N VAL A 16 7.81 -3.29 -4.87
CA VAL A 16 8.24 -1.89 -4.85
C VAL A 16 9.38 -1.70 -3.84
N PHE A 17 9.25 -2.32 -2.66
CA PHE A 17 10.28 -2.22 -1.63
C PHE A 17 11.62 -2.74 -2.14
N ILE A 18 11.61 -3.90 -2.79
CA ILE A 18 12.85 -4.49 -3.30
C ILE A 18 13.46 -3.59 -4.36
N GLU A 19 12.64 -3.06 -5.27
CA GLU A 19 13.14 -2.19 -6.33
C GLU A 19 13.71 -0.88 -5.79
N GLN A 20 13.05 -0.29 -4.79
CA GLN A 20 13.46 1.00 -4.25
C GLN A 20 14.61 0.86 -3.25
N ALA A 21 14.64 -0.23 -2.52
CA ALA A 21 15.62 -0.42 -1.46
C ALA A 21 16.89 -1.11 -1.93
N GLY A 22 16.99 -1.45 -3.21
CA GLY A 22 18.22 -2.03 -3.75
C GLY A 22 18.53 -3.42 -3.24
N GLY A 23 17.51 -4.20 -2.92
CA GLY A 23 17.71 -5.56 -2.45
C GLY A 23 17.82 -5.72 -0.94
N ALA A 24 17.49 -4.67 -0.18
CA ALA A 24 17.47 -4.76 1.27
C ALA A 24 16.42 -5.76 1.72
N SER A 25 16.59 -6.28 2.93
CA SER A 25 15.64 -7.24 3.47
C SER A 25 14.26 -6.62 3.66
N LEU A 26 13.23 -7.36 3.24
CA LEU A 26 11.86 -6.91 3.40
C LEU A 26 11.44 -7.04 4.86
N PRO A 27 10.87 -5.99 5.46
CA PRO A 27 10.38 -6.10 6.83
C PRO A 27 9.14 -6.98 6.90
N LEU A 28 8.82 -7.44 8.10
CA LEU A 28 7.60 -8.20 8.32
C LEU A 28 6.39 -7.30 8.08
N LEU A 29 5.48 -7.74 7.23
CA LEU A 29 4.29 -6.95 6.87
C LEU A 29 3.16 -7.20 7.88
N SER A 30 3.34 -6.68 9.10
CA SER A 30 2.30 -6.74 10.12
C SER A 30 1.43 -5.48 10.03
N ASP A 31 0.25 -5.55 10.61
CA ASP A 31 -0.66 -4.40 10.60
C ASP A 31 -0.06 -3.18 11.30
N ASP A 32 0.85 -3.40 12.23
CA ASP A 32 1.48 -2.32 12.99
C ASP A 32 2.69 -1.70 12.31
N LEU A 33 3.12 -2.26 11.18
CA LEU A 33 4.29 -1.75 10.47
C LEU A 33 4.03 -0.33 9.96
N VAL A 34 4.88 0.61 10.38
CA VAL A 34 4.77 2.00 9.90
C VAL A 34 5.47 2.08 8.54
N LEU A 35 4.68 2.35 7.50
CA LEU A 35 5.16 2.22 6.12
C LEU A 35 6.37 3.09 5.81
N LEU A 36 6.33 4.36 6.17
CA LEU A 36 7.42 5.27 5.85
C LEU A 36 8.64 5.10 6.75
N GLU A 37 8.53 4.26 7.78
CA GLU A 37 9.67 3.91 8.64
C GLU A 37 10.25 2.55 8.31
N SER A 38 9.66 1.84 7.34
CA SER A 38 10.09 0.49 6.99
C SER A 38 11.24 0.48 5.97
N GLY A 39 11.65 1.64 5.49
CA GLY A 39 12.61 1.76 4.40
C GLY A 39 11.98 2.22 3.10
N LEU A 40 10.66 2.33 3.07
CA LEU A 40 9.93 2.85 1.93
C LEU A 40 9.85 4.36 2.07
N ASP A 41 10.44 5.10 1.14
CA ASP A 41 10.36 6.57 1.20
C ASP A 41 9.09 7.07 0.50
N SER A 42 8.91 8.39 0.47
CA SER A 42 7.69 8.96 -0.09
C SER A 42 7.57 8.70 -1.59
N MET A 43 8.69 8.64 -2.31
CA MET A 43 8.65 8.30 -3.73
C MET A 43 8.21 6.85 -3.93
N GLY A 44 8.74 5.93 -3.13
CA GLY A 44 8.32 4.53 -3.17
C GLY A 44 6.85 4.38 -2.84
N PHE A 45 6.36 5.15 -1.87
CA PHE A 45 4.94 5.13 -1.53
C PHE A 45 4.09 5.60 -2.71
N ALA A 46 4.51 6.66 -3.40
CA ALA A 46 3.78 7.15 -4.57
C ALA A 46 3.75 6.11 -5.69
N VAL A 47 4.88 5.44 -5.92
CA VAL A 47 4.94 4.38 -6.92
C VAL A 47 3.99 3.24 -6.55
N LEU A 48 3.95 2.88 -5.28
CA LEU A 48 3.06 1.83 -4.78
C LEU A 48 1.61 2.16 -5.09
N VAL A 49 1.19 3.39 -4.81
CA VAL A 49 -0.19 3.82 -5.04
C VAL A 49 -0.54 3.76 -6.54
N VAL A 50 0.36 4.22 -7.40
CA VAL A 50 0.13 4.20 -8.84
C VAL A 50 0.01 2.77 -9.35
N GLU A 51 0.87 1.87 -8.90
CA GLU A 51 0.82 0.49 -9.35
C GLU A 51 -0.44 -0.21 -8.86
N LEU A 52 -0.87 0.09 -7.63
CA LEU A 52 -2.10 -0.50 -7.10
C LEU A 52 -3.32 -0.02 -7.87
N GLU A 53 -3.32 1.24 -8.33
CA GLU A 53 -4.40 1.72 -9.17
C GLU A 53 -4.50 0.91 -10.47
N GLU A 54 -3.37 0.60 -11.08
CA GLU A 54 -3.37 -0.18 -12.30
C GLU A 54 -3.83 -1.62 -12.06
N ILE A 55 -3.44 -2.21 -10.95
CA ILE A 55 -3.77 -3.61 -10.65
C ILE A 55 -5.19 -3.76 -10.16
N LEU A 56 -5.60 -2.90 -9.23
CA LEU A 56 -6.93 -3.01 -8.60
C LEU A 56 -8.02 -2.28 -9.34
N GLY A 57 -7.64 -1.32 -10.18
CA GLY A 57 -8.60 -0.57 -10.99
C GLY A 57 -9.23 0.61 -10.29
N PHE A 58 -8.75 0.99 -9.11
CA PHE A 58 -9.27 2.17 -8.41
C PHE A 58 -8.19 2.77 -7.51
N ASP A 59 -8.38 4.04 -7.18
CA ASP A 59 -7.50 4.78 -6.29
C ASP A 59 -8.34 5.36 -5.15
N PRO A 60 -8.24 4.79 -3.94
CA PRO A 60 -9.08 5.25 -2.83
C PRO A 60 -8.79 6.69 -2.42
N PHE A 61 -7.58 7.19 -2.69
CA PHE A 61 -7.24 8.57 -2.33
C PHE A 61 -7.99 9.59 -3.19
N SER A 62 -8.34 9.24 -4.41
CA SER A 62 -9.13 10.12 -5.26
C SER A 62 -10.64 9.96 -5.04
N ILE A 63 -11.06 8.80 -4.54
CA ILE A 63 -12.47 8.52 -4.26
C ILE A 63 -12.90 9.15 -2.93
N SER A 64 -12.02 9.10 -1.93
CA SER A 64 -12.33 9.59 -0.60
C SER A 64 -12.45 11.11 -0.60
N GLU A 65 -13.46 11.62 0.09
CA GLU A 65 -13.64 13.06 0.25
C GLU A 65 -12.81 13.63 1.37
N GLU A 66 -12.23 12.77 2.20
CA GLU A 66 -11.43 13.19 3.33
C GLU A 66 -9.95 12.99 3.06
N ALA A 67 -9.12 13.92 3.50
CA ALA A 67 -7.67 13.72 3.46
C ALA A 67 -7.34 12.59 4.44
N PHE A 68 -6.68 11.56 3.95
CA PHE A 68 -6.32 10.42 4.78
C PHE A 68 -4.89 10.01 4.47
N TYR A 69 -4.08 9.93 5.51
CA TYR A 69 -2.68 9.56 5.38
C TYR A 69 -2.41 8.34 6.24
N PRO A 70 -2.52 7.13 5.66
CA PRO A 70 -2.30 5.92 6.44
C PRO A 70 -0.87 5.85 6.97
N SER A 71 -0.73 5.55 8.25
CA SER A 71 0.58 5.41 8.88
C SER A 71 1.08 3.99 8.80
N THR A 72 0.19 3.03 9.10
CA THR A 72 0.58 1.63 9.19
C THR A 72 0.08 0.84 8.01
N PHE A 73 0.68 -0.33 7.83
CA PHE A 73 0.26 -1.26 6.78
C PHE A 73 -1.22 -1.64 6.93
N GLY A 74 -1.64 -1.91 8.17
CA GLY A 74 -3.03 -2.27 8.43
C GLY A 74 -4.01 -1.16 8.04
N GLU A 75 -3.66 0.09 8.37
CA GLU A 75 -4.49 1.23 8.00
C GLU A 75 -4.55 1.40 6.47
N PHE A 76 -3.43 1.18 5.81
CA PHE A 76 -3.35 1.28 4.36
C PHE A 76 -4.27 0.26 3.69
N VAL A 77 -4.19 -1.00 4.13
CA VAL A 77 -5.04 -2.06 3.59
C VAL A 77 -6.52 -1.77 3.85
N SER A 78 -6.84 -1.36 5.08
CA SER A 78 -8.22 -1.05 5.46
C SER A 78 -8.80 0.08 4.62
N PHE A 79 -7.99 1.09 4.31
CA PHE A 79 -8.44 2.21 3.49
C PHE A 79 -8.83 1.74 2.10
N TYR A 80 -8.04 0.85 1.50
CA TYR A 80 -8.37 0.29 0.20
C TYR A 80 -9.63 -0.57 0.27
N GLU A 81 -9.75 -1.39 1.31
CA GLU A 81 -10.92 -2.25 1.46
C GLU A 81 -12.20 -1.43 1.67
N LYS A 82 -12.09 -0.35 2.44
CA LYS A 82 -13.25 0.50 2.72
C LYS A 82 -13.77 1.19 1.46
N HIS A 83 -12.89 1.52 0.53
CA HIS A 83 -13.25 2.29 -0.66
C HIS A 83 -13.30 1.44 -1.92
N GLU A 84 -13.33 0.14 -1.77
CA GLU A 84 -13.42 -0.76 -2.93
C GLU A 84 -14.74 -0.53 -3.66
N PRO A 85 -14.72 -0.22 -4.98
CA PRO A 85 -15.95 -0.07 -5.76
C PRO A 85 -16.68 -1.40 -5.88
N LYS A 86 -17.99 -1.34 -5.96
CA LYS A 86 -18.80 -2.54 -6.11
C LYS A 86 -19.16 -2.80 -7.57
#